data_739e53d5a8b1b11892aa358d6a3b1895
#
_entry.id   739e53d5a8b1b11892aa358d6a3b1895
#
_cell.length_a   1.000
_cell.length_b   1.000
_cell.length_c   1.000
_cell.angle_alpha   90.00
_cell.angle_beta   90.00
_cell.angle_gamma   90.00
#
_symmetry.space_group_name_H-M   'P 1'
#
loop_
_entity.id
_entity.type
_entity.pdbx_description
1 polymer ?
#
loop_
_entity_poly.entity_id
_entity_poly.type
_entity_poly.pdbx_seq_one_letter_code
_entity_poly.pdbx_strand_id
1 'polypeptide(L)'
;MSLKPLLLLPGLGLVCLLSACAGPLPKADPQQAWIDLAPESPNDLLADSVDGKRLNDGRYFQVSPGQHRLRMALLQGANGNSAQPDCLGRLDYAGFQAGGHYRLVESSQGQDVSAALLDAQGRQVAQSRPFSCL
;
A
#
# COMPACT_ATOMS: atom_id res chain seq x y z
N MET A 1 27.10 14.82 40.71
CA MET A 1 26.67 13.60 40.93
C MET A 1 25.73 12.92 39.97
N SER A 2 24.58 13.40 39.59
CA SER A 2 23.63 12.70 38.76
C SER A 2 23.44 13.30 37.40
N LEU A 3 24.47 13.98 36.88
CA LEU A 3 24.40 14.61 35.57
C LEU A 3 24.55 13.62 34.41
N LYS A 4 25.16 12.45 34.68
CA LYS A 4 25.38 11.44 33.64
C LYS A 4 24.10 10.87 33.04
N PRO A 5 23.05 10.55 33.81
CA PRO A 5 21.80 10.05 33.20
C PRO A 5 21.11 11.11 32.34
N LEU A 6 21.27 12.38 32.67
CA LEU A 6 20.65 13.45 31.91
C LEU A 6 21.28 13.63 30.54
N LEU A 7 22.58 13.33 30.41
CA LEU A 7 23.27 13.44 29.14
C LEU A 7 22.91 12.34 28.16
N LEU A 8 22.43 11.19 28.63
CA LEU A 8 22.06 10.07 27.80
C LEU A 8 20.68 10.26 27.17
N LEU A 9 19.79 11.00 27.82
CA LEU A 9 18.42 11.20 27.33
C LEU A 9 18.34 11.87 25.96
N PRO A 10 19.11 12.93 25.66
CA PRO A 10 19.05 13.53 24.32
C PRO A 10 19.50 12.59 23.22
N GLY A 11 20.46 11.72 23.50
CA GLY A 11 20.93 10.76 22.50
C GLY A 11 19.86 9.73 22.16
N LEU A 12 19.14 9.24 23.15
CA LEU A 12 18.06 8.29 22.94
C LEU A 12 16.91 8.94 22.16
N GLY A 13 16.59 10.19 22.47
CA GLY A 13 15.56 10.91 21.77
C GLY A 13 15.89 11.10 20.29
N LEU A 14 17.14 11.37 19.97
CA LEU A 14 17.57 11.53 18.59
C LEU A 14 17.46 10.23 17.80
N VAL A 15 17.83 9.10 18.41
CA VAL A 15 17.72 7.79 17.76
C VAL A 15 16.26 7.48 17.46
N CYS A 16 15.36 7.78 18.38
CA CYS A 16 13.92 7.56 18.15
C CYS A 16 13.39 8.40 17.01
N LEU A 17 13.85 9.64 16.86
CA LEU A 17 13.43 10.51 15.78
C LEU A 17 13.89 9.98 14.42
N LEU A 18 15.11 9.48 14.34
CA LEU A 18 15.62 8.90 13.11
C LEU A 18 14.84 7.64 12.72
N SER A 19 14.46 6.82 13.70
CA SER A 19 13.65 5.63 13.44
C SER A 19 12.26 6.01 12.94
N ALA A 20 11.71 7.14 13.39
CA ALA A 20 10.39 7.59 12.99
C ALA A 20 10.30 7.96 11.50
N CYS A 21 11.43 8.34 10.87
CA CYS A 21 11.43 8.69 9.44
C CYS A 21 11.11 7.53 8.53
N ALA A 22 11.44 6.29 8.95
CA ALA A 22 11.13 5.07 8.21
C ALA A 22 9.89 4.35 8.76
N GLY A 23 9.06 5.03 9.52
CA GLY A 23 8.01 4.56 10.37
C GLY A 23 7.31 3.25 10.01
N PRO A 24 6.83 2.51 10.99
CA PRO A 24 6.03 1.30 10.74
C PRO A 24 4.69 1.66 10.13
N LEU A 25 4.03 0.66 9.56
CA LEU A 25 2.65 0.84 9.10
C LEU A 25 1.76 1.21 10.28
N PRO A 26 0.78 2.11 10.08
CA PRO A 26 -0.19 2.40 11.13
C PRO A 26 -1.05 1.17 11.43
N LYS A 27 -1.67 1.15 12.58
CA LYS A 27 -2.64 0.11 12.91
C LYS A 27 -3.89 0.30 12.06
N ALA A 28 -4.46 -0.81 11.60
CA ALA A 28 -5.70 -0.76 10.85
C ALA A 28 -6.83 -0.21 11.73
N ASP A 29 -7.60 0.72 11.15
CA ASP A 29 -8.77 1.30 11.81
C ASP A 29 -9.92 0.28 11.73
N PRO A 30 -10.49 -0.16 12.87
CA PRO A 30 -11.59 -1.13 12.83
C PRO A 30 -12.86 -0.61 12.17
N GLN A 31 -12.97 0.70 11.95
CA GLN A 31 -14.10 1.29 11.24
C GLN A 31 -13.90 1.35 9.74
N GLN A 32 -12.74 0.95 9.26
CA GLN A 32 -12.40 1.03 7.85
C GLN A 32 -11.92 -0.33 7.33
N ALA A 33 -11.80 -0.43 6.02
CA ALA A 33 -11.25 -1.61 5.36
C ALA A 33 -9.77 -1.37 5.07
N TRP A 34 -8.96 -2.39 5.32
CA TRP A 34 -7.52 -2.35 5.08
C TRP A 34 -7.17 -3.24 3.90
N ILE A 35 -6.35 -2.74 2.98
CA ILE A 35 -5.93 -3.50 1.81
C ILE A 35 -4.41 -3.54 1.74
N ASP A 36 -3.84 -4.73 1.88
CA ASP A 36 -2.41 -4.96 1.67
C ASP A 36 -2.11 -5.06 0.18
N LEU A 37 -0.87 -4.77 -0.18
CA LEU A 37 -0.39 -4.88 -1.57
C LEU A 37 0.60 -6.03 -1.66
N ALA A 38 0.39 -6.90 -2.65
CA ALA A 38 1.22 -8.09 -2.87
C ALA A 38 1.72 -8.09 -4.31
N PRO A 39 2.84 -7.42 -4.60
CA PRO A 39 3.43 -7.45 -5.93
C PRO A 39 4.10 -8.77 -6.24
N GLU A 40 4.29 -9.05 -7.53
CA GLU A 40 5.16 -10.13 -7.97
C GLU A 40 6.60 -9.61 -8.01
N SER A 41 7.51 -10.36 -7.35
CA SER A 41 8.92 -10.00 -7.38
C SER A 41 9.48 -10.07 -8.81
N PRO A 42 10.29 -9.12 -9.27
CA PRO A 42 10.90 -8.01 -8.51
C PRO A 42 10.14 -6.69 -8.60
N ASN A 43 8.85 -6.71 -8.89
CA ASN A 43 8.05 -5.50 -9.02
C ASN A 43 7.68 -4.91 -7.68
N ASP A 44 7.35 -3.62 -7.69
CA ASP A 44 6.74 -2.93 -6.55
C ASP A 44 5.35 -2.45 -6.95
N LEU A 45 4.37 -2.69 -6.10
CA LEU A 45 3.01 -2.24 -6.28
C LEU A 45 2.68 -1.22 -5.21
N LEU A 46 2.25 -0.05 -5.63
CA LEU A 46 2.01 1.07 -4.72
C LEU A 46 0.56 1.51 -4.78
N ALA A 47 0.03 1.94 -3.65
CA ALA A 47 -1.26 2.59 -3.56
C ALA A 47 -1.10 4.04 -4.03
N ASP A 48 -1.80 4.42 -5.09
CA ASP A 48 -1.66 5.77 -5.68
C ASP A 48 -2.76 6.70 -5.21
N SER A 49 -4.02 6.30 -5.37
CA SER A 49 -5.14 7.17 -5.01
C SER A 49 -6.39 6.36 -4.70
N VAL A 50 -7.31 6.99 -3.98
CA VAL A 50 -8.64 6.45 -3.67
C VAL A 50 -9.65 7.51 -4.09
N ASP A 51 -10.59 7.12 -4.94
CA ASP A 51 -11.67 8.00 -5.41
C ASP A 51 -11.12 9.33 -5.96
N GLY A 52 -9.97 9.27 -6.61
CA GLY A 52 -9.32 10.43 -7.20
C GLY A 52 -8.43 11.23 -6.27
N LYS A 53 -8.34 10.87 -5.00
CA LYS A 53 -7.49 11.56 -4.03
C LYS A 53 -6.18 10.82 -3.85
N ARG A 54 -5.07 11.53 -4.07
CA ARG A 54 -3.74 10.95 -3.91
C ARG A 54 -3.45 10.62 -2.45
N LEU A 55 -2.74 9.52 -2.26
CA LEU A 55 -2.35 9.06 -0.93
C LEU A 55 -0.94 9.51 -0.60
N ASN A 56 -0.69 9.81 0.67
CA ASN A 56 0.63 10.17 1.15
C ASN A 56 1.51 8.94 1.38
N ASP A 57 0.91 7.79 1.71
CA ASP A 57 1.62 6.55 1.98
C ASP A 57 1.16 5.51 0.96
N GLY A 58 2.08 5.08 0.10
CA GLY A 58 1.79 4.12 -0.97
C GLY A 58 1.89 2.66 -0.56
N ARG A 59 2.07 2.36 0.73
CA ARG A 59 2.31 0.98 1.17
C ARG A 59 1.04 0.19 1.42
N TYR A 60 -0.12 0.84 1.46
CA TYR A 60 -1.40 0.20 1.75
C TYR A 60 -2.54 1.10 1.28
N PHE A 61 -3.74 0.53 1.18
CA PHE A 61 -4.97 1.31 1.12
C PHE A 61 -5.75 1.16 2.42
N GLN A 62 -6.42 2.22 2.83
CA GLN A 62 -7.40 2.17 3.91
C GLN A 62 -8.58 3.03 3.51
N VAL A 63 -9.77 2.41 3.47
CA VAL A 63 -10.95 3.07 2.92
C VAL A 63 -12.14 2.87 3.84
N SER A 64 -13.09 3.80 3.79
CA SER A 64 -14.36 3.65 4.49
C SER A 64 -15.17 2.50 3.89
N PRO A 65 -16.14 1.94 4.62
CA PRO A 65 -17.02 0.91 4.04
C PRO A 65 -17.75 1.43 2.82
N GLY A 66 -18.05 0.52 1.90
CA GLY A 66 -18.83 0.84 0.71
C GLY A 66 -18.01 0.81 -0.56
N GLN A 67 -18.43 1.59 -1.54
CA GLN A 67 -17.84 1.58 -2.87
C GLN A 67 -16.67 2.54 -2.98
N HIS A 68 -15.57 2.05 -3.54
CA HIS A 68 -14.38 2.87 -3.77
C HIS A 68 -13.68 2.46 -5.05
N ARG A 69 -12.98 3.42 -5.63
CA ARG A 69 -12.08 3.22 -6.76
C ARG A 69 -10.65 3.33 -6.27
N LEU A 70 -9.91 2.24 -6.41
CA LEU A 70 -8.50 2.19 -6.04
C LEU A 70 -7.66 2.33 -7.29
N ARG A 71 -6.64 3.16 -7.21
CA ARG A 71 -5.67 3.30 -8.28
C ARG A 71 -4.31 2.88 -7.77
N MET A 72 -3.65 1.99 -8.53
CA MET A 72 -2.36 1.43 -8.17
C MET A 72 -1.32 1.87 -9.20
N ALA A 73 -0.09 1.97 -8.73
CA ALA A 73 1.07 2.20 -9.59
C ALA A 73 1.99 1.00 -9.49
N LEU A 74 2.46 0.50 -10.63
CA LEU A 74 3.37 -0.63 -10.70
C LEU A 74 4.72 -0.16 -11.21
N LEU A 75 5.76 -0.47 -10.44
CA LEU A 75 7.16 -0.27 -10.84
C LEU A 75 7.74 -1.64 -11.18
N GLN A 76 8.11 -1.82 -12.43
CA GLN A 76 8.59 -3.12 -12.92
C GLN A 76 10.10 -3.22 -12.82
N GLY A 77 10.57 -4.33 -12.29
CA GLY A 77 11.97 -4.68 -12.28
C GLY A 77 12.75 -4.10 -11.13
N ALA A 78 13.92 -4.69 -10.91
CA ALA A 78 14.80 -4.34 -9.80
C ALA A 78 15.51 -3.00 -9.98
N ASN A 79 15.44 -2.41 -11.16
CA ASN A 79 16.19 -1.20 -11.49
C ASN A 79 15.40 0.08 -11.19
N GLY A 80 14.49 0.07 -10.27
CA GLY A 80 13.57 1.15 -9.91
C GLY A 80 14.13 2.56 -9.89
N ASN A 81 14.93 2.92 -10.86
CA ASN A 81 15.48 4.28 -10.99
C ASN A 81 14.52 5.26 -11.62
N SER A 82 13.38 4.78 -12.07
CA SER A 82 12.39 5.61 -12.70
C SER A 82 11.56 6.26 -11.61
N ALA A 83 11.51 7.58 -11.60
CA ALA A 83 10.63 8.33 -10.70
C ALA A 83 9.17 8.22 -11.08
N GLN A 84 8.87 7.61 -12.25
CA GLN A 84 7.51 7.46 -12.74
C GLN A 84 7.11 6.00 -12.77
N PRO A 85 5.84 5.69 -12.46
CA PRO A 85 5.38 4.31 -12.52
C PRO A 85 5.38 3.80 -13.96
N ASP A 86 5.74 2.53 -14.12
CA ASP A 86 5.72 1.88 -15.42
C ASP A 86 4.29 1.60 -15.88
N CYS A 87 3.42 1.26 -14.97
CA CYS A 87 2.04 0.92 -15.26
C CYS A 87 1.11 1.51 -14.22
N LEU A 88 -0.11 1.82 -14.64
CA LEU A 88 -1.17 2.28 -13.74
C LEU A 88 -2.36 1.34 -13.86
N GLY A 89 -2.93 0.97 -12.71
CA GLY A 89 -4.08 0.10 -12.65
C GLY A 89 -5.21 0.72 -11.87
N ARG A 90 -6.43 0.26 -12.14
CA ARG A 90 -7.63 0.74 -11.47
C ARG A 90 -8.53 -0.43 -11.14
N LEU A 91 -9.05 -0.43 -9.91
CA LEU A 91 -9.98 -1.45 -9.45
C LEU A 91 -11.14 -0.77 -8.74
N ASP A 92 -12.36 -1.13 -9.13
CA ASP A 92 -13.57 -0.68 -8.48
C ASP A 92 -14.18 -1.83 -7.68
N TYR A 93 -14.56 -1.56 -6.44
CA TYR A 93 -15.21 -2.57 -5.60
C TYR A 93 -16.23 -1.89 -4.70
N ALA A 94 -17.44 -2.45 -4.63
CA ALA A 94 -18.56 -1.86 -3.91
C ALA A 94 -18.74 -2.43 -2.50
N GLY A 95 -18.06 -3.52 -2.17
CA GLY A 95 -18.36 -4.29 -0.96
C GLY A 95 -17.35 -4.17 0.18
N PHE A 96 -16.55 -3.10 0.23
CA PHE A 96 -15.63 -2.95 1.35
C PHE A 96 -16.38 -2.86 2.67
N GLN A 97 -15.91 -3.61 3.68
CA GLN A 97 -16.58 -3.69 4.97
C GLN A 97 -15.69 -3.12 6.07
N ALA A 98 -16.32 -2.51 7.08
CA ALA A 98 -15.60 -2.04 8.25
C ALA A 98 -14.90 -3.22 8.94
N GLY A 99 -13.61 -3.02 9.27
CA GLY A 99 -12.80 -4.08 9.87
C GLY A 99 -12.38 -5.15 8.87
N GLY A 100 -12.76 -5.02 7.59
CA GLY A 100 -12.36 -5.97 6.57
C GLY A 100 -10.87 -5.89 6.26
N HIS A 101 -10.26 -7.05 6.04
CA HIS A 101 -8.87 -7.15 5.62
C HIS A 101 -8.82 -7.76 4.23
N TYR A 102 -8.20 -7.03 3.31
CA TYR A 102 -8.14 -7.41 1.90
C TYR A 102 -6.71 -7.41 1.43
N ARG A 103 -6.49 -7.98 0.25
CA ARG A 103 -5.18 -8.01 -0.37
C ARG A 103 -5.31 -7.82 -1.87
N LEU A 104 -4.53 -6.91 -2.42
CA LEU A 104 -4.39 -6.74 -3.86
C LEU A 104 -3.17 -7.53 -4.33
N VAL A 105 -3.41 -8.52 -5.16
CA VAL A 105 -2.37 -9.43 -5.64
C VAL A 105 -2.12 -9.15 -7.11
N GLU A 106 -0.89 -8.79 -7.44
CA GLU A 106 -0.47 -8.62 -8.82
C GLU A 106 -0.49 -9.97 -9.54
N SER A 107 -0.93 -9.97 -10.79
CA SER A 107 -0.96 -11.16 -11.64
C SER A 107 -0.57 -10.77 -13.05
N SER A 108 0.38 -11.50 -13.63
CA SER A 108 0.83 -11.30 -15.01
C SER A 108 0.37 -12.47 -15.86
N GLN A 109 -0.22 -12.16 -17.02
CA GLN A 109 -0.55 -13.16 -18.03
C GLN A 109 -0.01 -12.65 -19.36
N GLY A 110 1.07 -13.25 -19.82
CA GLY A 110 1.77 -12.74 -20.99
C GLY A 110 2.31 -11.35 -20.73
N GLN A 111 1.90 -10.38 -21.53
CA GLN A 111 2.30 -8.98 -21.34
C GLN A 111 1.30 -8.19 -20.51
N ASP A 112 0.17 -8.78 -20.19
CA ASP A 112 -0.87 -8.09 -19.42
C ASP A 112 -0.64 -8.26 -17.94
N VAL A 113 -0.72 -7.15 -17.21
CA VAL A 113 -0.65 -7.13 -15.75
C VAL A 113 -2.00 -6.71 -15.22
N SER A 114 -2.48 -7.40 -14.20
CA SER A 114 -3.70 -7.02 -13.50
C SER A 114 -3.54 -7.25 -12.01
N ALA A 115 -4.53 -6.85 -11.22
CA ALA A 115 -4.55 -7.10 -9.79
C ALA A 115 -5.88 -7.70 -9.40
N ALA A 116 -5.83 -8.72 -8.56
CA ALA A 116 -7.02 -9.34 -7.99
C ALA A 116 -7.16 -8.89 -6.54
N LEU A 117 -8.38 -8.53 -6.15
CA LEU A 117 -8.68 -8.20 -4.77
C LEU A 117 -9.21 -9.45 -4.06
N LEU A 118 -8.51 -9.87 -3.02
CA LEU A 118 -8.88 -11.02 -2.21
C LEU A 118 -9.39 -10.56 -0.86
N ASP A 119 -10.40 -11.25 -0.34
CA ASP A 119 -10.87 -11.01 1.02
C ASP A 119 -10.00 -11.75 2.04
N ALA A 120 -10.37 -11.66 3.32
CA ALA A 120 -9.60 -12.28 4.40
C ALA A 120 -9.56 -13.81 4.31
N GLN A 121 -10.50 -14.42 3.59
CA GLN A 121 -10.54 -15.87 3.36
C GLN A 121 -9.81 -16.27 2.07
N GLY A 122 -9.18 -15.32 1.40
CA GLY A 122 -8.45 -15.58 0.17
C GLY A 122 -9.33 -15.71 -1.07
N ARG A 123 -10.61 -15.36 -0.97
CA ARG A 123 -11.51 -15.41 -2.12
C ARG A 123 -11.39 -14.12 -2.93
N GLN A 124 -11.38 -14.27 -4.25
CA GLN A 124 -11.35 -13.13 -5.14
C GLN A 124 -12.73 -12.46 -5.18
N VAL A 125 -12.78 -11.19 -4.79
CA VAL A 125 -14.01 -10.41 -4.75
C VAL A 125 -14.07 -9.36 -5.86
N ALA A 126 -12.92 -9.02 -6.45
CA ALA A 126 -12.87 -8.07 -7.57
C ALA A 126 -11.57 -8.27 -8.33
N GLN A 127 -11.50 -7.69 -9.52
CA GLN A 127 -10.30 -7.74 -10.35
C GLN A 127 -10.19 -6.44 -11.14
N SER A 128 -8.98 -5.94 -11.28
CA SER A 128 -8.71 -4.78 -12.11
C SER A 128 -8.79 -5.17 -13.58
N ARG A 129 -8.99 -4.18 -14.44
CA ARG A 129 -8.69 -4.34 -15.85
C ARG A 129 -7.18 -4.42 -16.01
N PRO A 130 -6.69 -4.88 -17.18
CA PRO A 130 -5.25 -4.84 -17.45
C PRO A 130 -4.70 -3.43 -17.20
N PHE A 131 -3.53 -3.36 -16.57
CA PHE A 131 -2.90 -2.08 -16.30
C PHE A 131 -2.46 -1.42 -17.60
N SER A 132 -2.52 -0.10 -17.63
CA SER A 132 -1.97 0.69 -18.73
C SER A 132 -0.50 0.93 -18.47
N CYS A 133 0.35 0.44 -19.35
CA CYS A 133 1.80 0.58 -19.22
C CYS A 133 2.34 1.51 -20.32
N LEU A 134 3.35 2.28 -19.95
CA LEU A 134 4.00 3.23 -20.86
C LEU A 134 5.08 2.57 -21.69
#